data_80c49ddf18d5a0a458c040bdcba27aaf
#
_entry.id   80c49ddf18d5a0a458c040bdcba27aaf
#
_cell.length_a   1.000
_cell.length_b   1.000
_cell.length_c   1.000
_cell.angle_alpha   90.00
_cell.angle_beta   90.00
_cell.angle_gamma   90.00
#
_symmetry.space_group_name_H-M   'P 1'
#
loop_
_entity.id
_entity.type
_entity.pdbx_description
1 polymer ?
#
loop_
_entity_poly.entity_id
_entity_poly.type
_entity_poly.pdbx_seq_one_letter_code
_entity_poly.pdbx_strand_id
1 'polypeptide(L)'
;MVRTMDQPVSTVHLDEANGVFAGGWDGRLTLWDDGGEHLWTAQTNDRISAVALSEKAVVVASGLHIVCLDRASGEPMWSVALEGSADEVVWWQGELVAVSSVYDIEHNDFIESAVWRLSPEGEVLWVERMDERPWA
;
A
#
# COMPACT_ATOMS: atom_id res chain seq x y z
N MET A 1 25.55 -5.61 2.43
CA MET A 1 25.19 -5.79 1.01
C MET A 1 24.30 -4.65 0.58
N VAL A 2 24.51 -4.15 -0.64
CA VAL A 2 23.73 -3.01 -1.16
C VAL A 2 22.96 -3.46 -2.40
N ARG A 3 21.69 -3.11 -2.47
CA ARG A 3 20.86 -3.27 -3.66
C ARG A 3 20.28 -1.92 -4.03
N THR A 4 20.15 -1.66 -5.33
CA THR A 4 19.65 -0.38 -5.83
C THR A 4 18.40 -0.57 -6.68
N MET A 5 17.49 0.41 -6.60
CA MET A 5 16.38 0.56 -7.54
C MET A 5 16.70 1.68 -8.52
N ASP A 6 16.08 1.63 -9.71
CA ASP A 6 16.31 2.62 -10.76
C ASP A 6 15.69 3.97 -10.42
N GLN A 7 14.90 4.06 -9.38
CA GLN A 7 14.19 5.29 -8.99
C GLN A 7 14.17 5.43 -7.49
N PRO A 8 13.81 6.60 -6.98
CA PRO A 8 13.75 6.82 -5.54
C PRO A 8 12.81 5.84 -4.85
N VAL A 9 13.22 5.38 -3.68
CA VAL A 9 12.42 4.49 -2.84
C VAL A 9 11.47 5.33 -2.01
N SER A 10 10.17 4.98 -2.02
CA SER A 10 9.15 5.67 -1.23
C SER A 10 8.82 4.95 0.07
N THR A 11 9.05 3.65 0.14
CA THR A 11 8.79 2.86 1.34
C THR A 11 9.70 1.64 1.39
N VAL A 12 10.02 1.20 2.59
CA VAL A 12 10.79 -0.03 2.83
C VAL A 12 10.07 -0.81 3.92
N HIS A 13 9.93 -2.11 3.74
CA HIS A 13 9.33 -3.00 4.72
C HIS A 13 10.21 -4.23 4.89
N LEU A 14 10.54 -4.57 6.13
CA LEU A 14 11.34 -5.74 6.45
C LEU A 14 10.44 -6.85 6.95
N ASP A 15 10.62 -8.04 6.39
CA ASP A 15 9.96 -9.24 6.85
C ASP A 15 11.03 -10.22 7.29
N GLU A 16 11.13 -10.47 8.59
CA GLU A 16 12.17 -11.33 9.16
C GLU A 16 12.18 -12.72 8.54
N ALA A 17 11.03 -13.23 8.13
CA ALA A 17 10.94 -14.57 7.56
C ALA A 17 11.33 -14.61 6.08
N ASN A 18 11.12 -13.55 5.32
CA ASN A 18 11.15 -13.63 3.85
C ASN A 18 11.87 -12.51 3.11
N GLY A 19 12.44 -11.55 3.82
CA GLY A 19 13.31 -10.58 3.16
C GLY A 19 12.84 -9.14 3.20
N VAL A 20 13.21 -8.38 2.16
CA VAL A 20 13.06 -6.93 2.11
C VAL A 20 12.17 -6.53 0.95
N PHE A 21 11.16 -5.70 1.24
CA PHE A 21 10.32 -5.07 0.22
C PHE A 21 10.69 -3.60 0.11
N ALA A 22 10.82 -3.10 -1.11
CA ALA A 22 11.03 -1.68 -1.35
C ALA A 22 10.08 -1.20 -2.44
N GLY A 23 9.29 -0.18 -2.12
CA GLY A 23 8.37 0.45 -3.05
C GLY A 23 8.91 1.77 -3.56
N GLY A 24 8.74 2.03 -4.86
CA GLY A 24 9.25 3.22 -5.52
C GLY A 24 8.18 4.27 -5.78
N TRP A 25 8.64 5.46 -6.15
CA TRP A 25 7.77 6.59 -6.46
C TRP A 25 6.94 6.38 -7.73
N ASP A 26 7.40 5.50 -8.63
CA ASP A 26 6.67 5.17 -9.87
C ASP A 26 5.74 3.96 -9.72
N GLY A 27 5.58 3.44 -8.50
CA GLY A 27 4.72 2.30 -8.24
C GLY A 27 5.37 0.94 -8.36
N ARG A 28 6.68 0.88 -8.54
CA ARG A 28 7.41 -0.39 -8.60
C ARG A 28 7.65 -0.93 -7.20
N LEU A 29 7.26 -2.18 -6.97
CA LEU A 29 7.52 -2.88 -5.71
C LEU A 29 8.46 -4.04 -5.98
N THR A 30 9.57 -4.09 -5.26
CA THR A 30 10.57 -5.15 -5.45
C THR A 30 10.76 -5.91 -4.15
N LEU A 31 10.87 -7.23 -4.28
CA LEU A 31 11.17 -8.12 -3.16
C LEU A 31 12.55 -8.76 -3.36
N TRP A 32 13.37 -8.67 -2.33
CA TRP A 32 14.63 -9.42 -2.23
C TRP A 32 14.53 -10.37 -1.04
N ASP A 33 15.22 -11.52 -1.13
CA ASP A 33 15.31 -12.41 0.02
C ASP A 33 16.30 -11.85 1.07
N ASP A 34 16.47 -12.55 2.18
CA ASP A 34 17.33 -12.11 3.27
C ASP A 34 18.83 -12.11 2.88
N GLY A 35 19.20 -12.83 1.84
CA GLY A 35 20.54 -12.80 1.28
C GLY A 35 20.75 -11.68 0.26
N GLY A 36 19.70 -10.90 -0.06
CA GLY A 36 19.76 -9.81 -1.02
C GLY A 36 19.55 -10.25 -2.46
N GLU A 37 19.09 -11.47 -2.68
CA GLU A 37 18.79 -11.94 -4.03
C GLU A 37 17.40 -11.50 -4.46
N HIS A 38 17.29 -10.96 -5.68
CA HIS A 38 16.02 -10.48 -6.23
C HIS A 38 15.07 -11.65 -6.48
N LEU A 39 13.86 -11.56 -5.95
CA LEU A 39 12.83 -12.58 -6.11
C LEU A 39 11.81 -12.18 -7.17
N TRP A 40 11.23 -10.99 -7.08
CA TRP A 40 10.33 -10.48 -8.11
C TRP A 40 10.18 -8.96 -8.00
N THR A 41 9.67 -8.37 -9.08
CA THR A 41 9.28 -6.96 -9.12
C THR A 41 7.87 -6.86 -9.69
N ALA A 42 7.02 -6.10 -9.03
CA ALA A 42 5.66 -5.82 -9.50
C ALA A 42 5.53 -4.33 -9.81
N GLN A 43 4.60 -4.00 -10.71
CA GLN A 43 4.34 -2.63 -11.10
C GLN A 43 2.92 -2.26 -10.73
N THR A 44 2.75 -1.22 -9.92
CA THR A 44 1.46 -0.60 -9.65
C THR A 44 1.36 0.71 -10.42
N ASN A 45 0.22 1.39 -10.34
CA ASN A 45 -0.03 2.56 -11.18
C ASN A 45 0.54 3.86 -10.64
N ASP A 46 0.98 3.89 -9.38
CA ASP A 46 1.39 5.12 -8.75
C ASP A 46 2.33 4.83 -7.57
N ARG A 47 2.81 5.89 -6.93
CA ARG A 47 3.70 5.79 -5.77
C ARG A 47 3.14 4.85 -4.71
N ILE A 48 4.00 4.01 -4.16
CA ILE A 48 3.64 3.12 -3.07
C ILE A 48 3.87 3.84 -1.75
N SER A 49 2.81 3.99 -0.96
CA SER A 49 2.82 4.71 0.32
C SER A 49 2.92 3.78 1.51
N ALA A 50 2.41 2.56 1.38
CA ALA A 50 2.37 1.61 2.48
C ALA A 50 2.31 0.19 1.95
N VAL A 51 2.78 -0.75 2.76
CA VAL A 51 2.80 -2.18 2.43
C VAL A 51 2.31 -2.96 3.65
N ALA A 52 1.40 -3.90 3.44
CA ALA A 52 0.89 -4.80 4.47
C ALA A 52 1.10 -6.24 4.01
N LEU A 53 1.75 -7.05 4.82
CA LEU A 53 2.15 -8.41 4.46
C LEU A 53 1.31 -9.45 5.17
N SER A 54 0.95 -10.53 4.47
CA SER A 54 0.44 -11.76 5.05
C SER A 54 1.23 -12.94 4.49
N GLU A 55 0.91 -14.15 4.91
CA GLU A 55 1.62 -15.33 4.41
C GLU A 55 1.49 -15.54 2.91
N LYS A 56 0.38 -15.11 2.33
CA LYS A 56 0.06 -15.38 0.91
C LYS A 56 -0.02 -14.13 0.06
N ALA A 57 -0.10 -12.95 0.66
CA ALA A 57 -0.39 -11.74 -0.09
C ALA A 57 0.45 -10.57 0.37
N VAL A 58 0.72 -9.68 -0.57
CA VAL A 58 1.32 -8.37 -0.31
C VAL A 58 0.28 -7.34 -0.74
N VAL A 59 -0.17 -6.51 0.20
CA VAL A 59 -1.16 -5.48 -0.09
C VAL A 59 -0.48 -4.13 0.00
N VAL A 60 -0.65 -3.31 -1.02
CA VAL A 60 0.00 -2.00 -1.08
C VAL A 60 -1.02 -0.88 -1.27
N ALA A 61 -0.71 0.26 -0.68
CA ALA A 61 -1.41 1.51 -0.96
C ALA A 61 -0.63 2.21 -2.07
N SER A 62 -1.25 2.39 -3.22
CA SER A 62 -0.61 2.97 -4.40
C SER A 62 -1.53 4.02 -5.03
N GLY A 63 -1.14 5.29 -4.93
CA GLY A 63 -1.94 6.39 -5.45
C GLY A 63 -3.33 6.43 -4.84
N LEU A 64 -4.35 6.14 -5.64
CA LEU A 64 -5.76 6.12 -5.22
C LEU A 64 -6.26 4.71 -4.92
N HIS A 65 -5.40 3.71 -4.97
CA HIS A 65 -5.82 2.30 -4.93
C HIS A 65 -5.17 1.52 -3.81
N ILE A 66 -5.89 0.50 -3.34
CA ILE A 66 -5.32 -0.61 -2.58
C ILE A 66 -5.16 -1.77 -3.56
N VAL A 67 -3.97 -2.30 -3.69
CA VAL A 67 -3.65 -3.37 -4.64
C VAL A 67 -3.13 -4.58 -3.88
N CYS A 68 -3.67 -5.75 -4.17
CA CYS A 68 -3.23 -7.01 -3.57
C CYS A 68 -2.45 -7.81 -4.60
N LEU A 69 -1.27 -8.26 -4.21
CA LEU A 69 -0.37 -9.03 -5.05
C LEU A 69 -0.15 -10.41 -4.43
N ASP A 70 0.06 -11.41 -5.27
CA ASP A 70 0.49 -12.72 -4.82
C ASP A 70 1.92 -12.61 -4.27
N ARG A 71 2.13 -13.05 -3.04
CA ARG A 71 3.43 -12.91 -2.39
C ARG A 71 4.53 -13.73 -3.07
N ALA A 72 4.19 -14.87 -3.63
CA ALA A 72 5.18 -15.75 -4.24
C ALA A 72 5.64 -15.26 -5.61
N SER A 73 4.75 -14.63 -6.39
CA SER A 73 5.01 -14.25 -7.78
C SER A 73 5.01 -12.75 -8.03
N GLY A 74 4.36 -11.96 -7.16
CA GLY A 74 4.17 -10.53 -7.39
C GLY A 74 3.03 -10.21 -8.35
N GLU A 75 2.26 -11.22 -8.78
CA GLU A 75 1.16 -10.98 -9.72
C GLU A 75 -0.04 -10.33 -9.03
N PRO A 76 -0.72 -9.38 -9.70
CA PRO A 76 -1.89 -8.74 -9.11
C PRO A 76 -3.05 -9.74 -8.94
N MET A 77 -3.70 -9.66 -7.79
CA MET A 77 -4.86 -10.49 -7.47
C MET A 77 -6.15 -9.69 -7.53
N TRP A 78 -6.15 -8.49 -6.94
CA TRP A 78 -7.29 -7.57 -7.00
C TRP A 78 -6.80 -6.14 -6.69
N SER A 79 -7.62 -5.16 -7.05
CA SER A 79 -7.40 -3.79 -6.64
C SER A 79 -8.72 -3.09 -6.39
N VAL A 80 -8.72 -2.12 -5.48
CA VAL A 80 -9.90 -1.33 -5.10
C VAL A 80 -9.52 0.14 -5.11
N ALA A 81 -10.32 0.96 -5.77
CA ALA A 81 -10.13 2.40 -5.76
C ALA A 81 -10.75 2.98 -4.48
N LEU A 82 -10.01 3.83 -3.79
CA LEU A 82 -10.49 4.56 -2.63
C LEU A 82 -10.89 5.98 -3.04
N GLU A 83 -11.46 6.72 -2.10
CA GLU A 83 -11.74 8.14 -2.28
C GLU A 83 -10.49 8.92 -1.86
N GLY A 84 -9.87 9.62 -2.81
CA GLY A 84 -8.64 10.35 -2.55
C GLY A 84 -7.41 9.44 -2.53
N SER A 85 -6.33 9.92 -1.94
CA SER A 85 -5.08 9.15 -1.89
C SER A 85 -5.17 8.01 -0.88
N ALA A 86 -4.63 6.86 -1.25
CA ALA A 86 -4.48 5.73 -0.34
C ALA A 86 -3.22 5.97 0.49
N ASP A 87 -3.40 6.24 1.77
CA ASP A 87 -2.32 6.69 2.64
C ASP A 87 -1.72 5.58 3.48
N GLU A 88 -2.55 4.61 3.90
CA GLU A 88 -2.12 3.53 4.77
C GLU A 88 -2.96 2.30 4.55
N VAL A 89 -2.37 1.12 4.79
CA VAL A 89 -3.07 -0.15 4.79
C VAL A 89 -2.40 -1.08 5.80
N VAL A 90 -3.20 -1.76 6.61
CA VAL A 90 -2.70 -2.72 7.60
C VAL A 90 -3.61 -3.94 7.65
N TRP A 91 -3.07 -5.06 8.08
CA TRP A 91 -3.87 -6.24 8.41
C TRP A 91 -4.36 -6.11 9.85
N TRP A 92 -5.63 -6.43 10.06
CA TRP A 92 -6.22 -6.43 11.39
C TRP A 92 -7.27 -7.52 11.49
N GLN A 93 -7.03 -8.49 12.35
CA GLN A 93 -7.95 -9.62 12.60
C GLN A 93 -8.38 -10.34 11.30
N GLY A 94 -7.44 -10.58 10.40
CA GLY A 94 -7.70 -11.30 9.15
C GLY A 94 -8.34 -10.46 8.06
N GLU A 95 -8.55 -9.17 8.30
CA GLU A 95 -9.10 -8.23 7.33
C GLU A 95 -8.14 -7.08 7.11
N LEU A 96 -8.43 -6.24 6.13
CA LEU A 96 -7.62 -5.07 5.84
C LEU A 96 -8.29 -3.81 6.33
N VAL A 97 -7.51 -2.93 6.92
CA VAL A 97 -7.94 -1.58 7.26
C VAL A 97 -7.09 -0.62 6.45
N ALA A 98 -7.73 0.26 5.70
CA ALA A 98 -7.06 1.25 4.87
C ALA A 98 -7.55 2.65 5.21
N VAL A 99 -6.69 3.63 4.97
CA VAL A 99 -7.01 5.04 5.19
C VAL A 99 -6.79 5.78 3.89
N SER A 100 -7.75 6.63 3.53
CA SER A 100 -7.63 7.51 2.38
C SER A 100 -7.90 8.96 2.79
N SER A 101 -7.40 9.91 2.01
CA SER A 101 -7.64 11.33 2.27
C SER A 101 -7.80 12.09 0.97
N VAL A 102 -8.62 13.15 1.03
CA VAL A 102 -8.80 14.10 -0.05
C VAL A 102 -8.18 15.42 0.38
N TYR A 103 -7.32 15.97 -0.47
CA TYR A 103 -6.62 17.22 -0.19
C TYR A 103 -7.18 18.32 -1.07
N ASP A 104 -7.51 19.45 -0.45
CA ASP A 104 -7.98 20.63 -1.16
C ASP A 104 -6.81 21.55 -1.46
N ILE A 105 -6.40 21.58 -2.72
CA ILE A 105 -5.25 22.38 -3.16
C ILE A 105 -5.53 23.90 -3.00
N GLU A 106 -6.77 24.32 -3.23
CA GLU A 106 -7.12 25.75 -3.14
C GLU A 106 -6.99 26.28 -1.71
N HIS A 107 -7.34 25.47 -0.74
CA HIS A 107 -7.29 25.85 0.67
C HIS A 107 -6.06 25.29 1.38
N ASN A 108 -5.24 24.52 0.67
CA ASN A 108 -4.02 23.93 1.20
C ASN A 108 -4.29 23.13 2.48
N ASP A 109 -5.33 22.30 2.47
CA ASP A 109 -5.77 21.56 3.63
C ASP A 109 -6.44 20.24 3.22
N PHE A 110 -6.48 19.28 4.15
CA PHE A 110 -7.25 18.06 3.97
C PHE A 110 -8.71 18.34 4.32
N ILE A 111 -9.60 18.00 3.41
CA ILE A 111 -11.03 18.26 3.61
C ILE A 111 -11.79 17.02 4.05
N GLU A 112 -11.28 15.84 3.79
CA GLU A 112 -11.96 14.60 4.12
C GLU A 112 -10.98 13.46 4.25
N SER A 113 -11.20 12.58 5.21
CA SER A 113 -10.52 11.31 5.26
C SER A 113 -11.54 10.19 5.45
N ALA A 114 -11.14 8.98 5.14
CA ALA A 114 -11.99 7.81 5.27
C ALA A 114 -11.18 6.63 5.77
N VAL A 115 -11.81 5.83 6.62
CA VAL A 115 -11.29 4.55 7.06
C VAL A 115 -12.10 3.47 6.37
N TRP A 116 -11.41 2.55 5.73
CA TRP A 116 -12.02 1.49 4.95
C TRP A 116 -11.70 0.15 5.58
N ARG A 117 -12.69 -0.72 5.61
CA ARG A 117 -12.48 -2.10 6.01
C ARG A 117 -12.75 -2.99 4.81
N LEU A 118 -11.78 -3.80 4.46
CA LEU A 118 -11.83 -4.65 3.27
C LEU A 118 -11.65 -6.10 3.66
N SER A 119 -12.31 -7.00 2.92
CA SER A 119 -12.06 -8.44 3.06
C SER A 119 -10.71 -8.79 2.43
N PRO A 120 -10.16 -9.97 2.75
CA PRO A 120 -8.93 -10.44 2.09
C PRO A 120 -9.09 -10.59 0.57
N GLU A 121 -10.31 -10.67 0.07
CA GLU A 121 -10.61 -10.79 -1.36
C GLU A 121 -10.87 -9.45 -2.02
N GLY A 122 -10.75 -8.34 -1.28
CA GLY A 122 -10.90 -7.00 -1.83
C GLY A 122 -12.31 -6.45 -1.82
N GLU A 123 -13.23 -7.07 -1.07
CA GLU A 123 -14.58 -6.52 -0.92
C GLU A 123 -14.61 -5.43 0.13
N VAL A 124 -15.25 -4.32 -0.19
CA VAL A 124 -15.45 -3.24 0.78
C VAL A 124 -16.53 -3.66 1.76
N LEU A 125 -16.17 -3.83 3.03
CA LEU A 125 -17.08 -4.25 4.09
C LEU A 125 -17.79 -3.05 4.71
N TRP A 126 -17.07 -1.95 4.96
CA TRP A 126 -17.66 -0.69 5.35
C TRP A 126 -16.66 0.45 5.14
N VAL A 127 -17.19 1.67 5.14
CA VAL A 127 -16.42 2.91 5.02
C VAL A 127 -16.94 3.90 6.06
N GLU A 128 -16.04 4.48 6.81
CA GLU A 128 -16.34 5.59 7.74
C GLU A 128 -15.65 6.84 7.23
N ARG A 129 -16.43 7.85 6.86
CA ARG A 129 -15.90 9.13 6.39
C ARG A 129 -15.83 10.11 7.55
N MET A 130 -14.74 10.85 7.60
CA MET A 130 -14.50 11.83 8.64
C MET A 130 -14.13 13.16 8.02
N ASP A 131 -14.68 14.25 8.56
CA ASP A 131 -14.27 15.59 8.17
C ASP A 131 -12.98 15.87 8.91
N GLU A 132 -11.88 15.90 8.17
CA GLU A 132 -10.58 16.04 8.79
C GLU A 132 -10.21 17.49 9.03
N ARG A 133 -10.52 17.90 10.23
CA ARG A 133 -10.13 19.22 10.75
C ARG A 133 -9.22 18.97 11.93
N PRO A 134 -7.92 18.90 11.71
CA PRO A 134 -7.02 18.42 12.78
C PRO A 134 -7.03 19.27 14.04
N TRP A 135 -7.54 20.46 13.96
CA TRP A 135 -7.60 21.39 15.10
C TRP A 135 -8.99 21.63 15.64
N ALA A 136 -9.96 21.04 15.04
CA ALA A 136 -11.35 21.25 15.46
C ALA A 136 -11.71 20.35 16.61
#